data_89dbc397fbd16d8b63d5628c86205c7c
#
_entry.id   89dbc397fbd16d8b63d5628c86205c7c
#
_cell.length_a   1.000
_cell.length_b   1.000
_cell.length_c   1.000
_cell.angle_alpha   90.00
_cell.angle_beta   90.00
_cell.angle_gamma   90.00
#
_symmetry.space_group_name_H-M   'P 1'
#
loop_
_entity.id
_entity.type
_entity.pdbx_description
1 polymer ?
#
loop_
_entity_poly.entity_id
_entity_poly.type
_entity_poly.pdbx_seq_one_letter_code
_entity_poly.pdbx_strand_id
1 'polypeptide(L)'
;MIDALIGVAEARGYHVRWHRGGPKAAWLPHQRAVSMRIGVDDVSALCALAHELGHAHYNDPPGHHGAHEQRADRFAARLLISPVEYAMAEHAYGPHPARLAHELGVTTHLINVWRAMTPIHATI
;
A
#
# COMPACT_ATOMS: atom_id res chain seq x y z
N MET A 1 -1.90 13.87 0.93
CA MET A 1 -1.23 12.58 0.64
C MET A 1 -2.22 11.49 0.32
N ILE A 2 -3.01 11.05 1.28
CA ILE A 2 -4.02 10.04 1.03
C ILE A 2 -5.12 10.52 0.08
N ASP A 3 -5.38 11.81 0.05
CA ASP A 3 -6.45 12.40 -0.78
C ASP A 3 -6.28 12.09 -2.26
N ALA A 4 -5.05 12.12 -2.76
CA ALA A 4 -4.78 11.79 -4.15
C ALA A 4 -5.13 10.33 -4.46
N LEU A 5 -4.80 9.42 -3.54
CA LEU A 5 -5.11 8.00 -3.70
C LEU A 5 -6.61 7.73 -3.56
N ILE A 6 -7.30 8.46 -2.67
CA ILE A 6 -8.76 8.40 -2.58
C ILE A 6 -9.38 8.81 -3.92
N GLY A 7 -8.87 9.88 -4.53
CA GLY A 7 -9.33 10.32 -5.84
C GLY A 7 -9.14 9.27 -6.93
N VAL A 8 -8.01 8.57 -6.92
CA VAL A 8 -7.74 7.45 -7.85
C VAL A 8 -8.75 6.32 -7.62
N ALA A 9 -9.00 5.96 -6.37
CA ALA A 9 -9.97 4.91 -6.03
C ALA A 9 -11.37 5.27 -6.53
N GLU A 10 -11.80 6.48 -6.26
CA GLU A 10 -13.12 6.96 -6.69
C GLU A 10 -13.26 7.02 -8.20
N ALA A 11 -12.20 7.44 -8.90
CA ALA A 11 -12.18 7.46 -10.36
C ALA A 11 -12.31 6.05 -10.96
N ARG A 12 -11.92 5.03 -10.22
CA ARG A 12 -12.07 3.62 -10.64
C ARG A 12 -13.39 3.00 -10.21
N GLY A 13 -14.27 3.79 -9.60
CA GLY A 13 -15.60 3.35 -9.18
C GLY A 13 -15.67 2.72 -7.81
N TYR A 14 -14.64 2.87 -6.99
CA TYR A 14 -14.65 2.41 -5.61
C TYR A 14 -15.04 3.55 -4.69
N HIS A 15 -15.81 3.23 -3.64
CA HIS A 15 -16.16 4.19 -2.60
C HIS A 15 -15.15 4.09 -1.46
N VAL A 16 -14.72 5.22 -0.92
CA VAL A 16 -13.88 5.24 0.27
C VAL A 16 -14.73 5.72 1.43
N ARG A 17 -14.79 4.94 2.49
CA ARG A 17 -15.60 5.19 3.67
C ARG A 17 -14.72 5.20 4.91
N TRP A 18 -15.30 5.61 6.03
CA TRP A 18 -14.57 5.73 7.29
C TRP A 18 -15.33 5.03 8.39
N HIS A 19 -14.60 4.38 9.31
CA HIS A 19 -15.18 3.69 10.45
C HIS A 19 -14.33 3.92 11.71
N ARG A 20 -14.91 3.62 12.86
CA ARG A 20 -14.23 3.71 14.15
C ARG A 20 -13.87 2.31 14.63
N GLY A 21 -12.67 2.17 15.20
CA GLY A 21 -12.20 0.88 15.69
C GLY A 21 -11.98 -0.14 14.59
N GLY A 22 -11.70 -1.39 14.96
CA GLY A 22 -11.52 -2.48 14.01
C GLY A 22 -10.24 -2.36 13.19
N PRO A 23 -10.20 -3.01 12.02
CA PRO A 23 -9.00 -3.01 11.17
C PRO A 23 -8.69 -1.64 10.62
N LYS A 24 -7.41 -1.39 10.31
CA LYS A 24 -6.97 -0.11 9.70
C LYS A 24 -7.71 0.18 8.42
N ALA A 25 -8.00 -0.84 7.62
CA ALA A 25 -8.76 -0.74 6.39
C ALA A 25 -9.36 -2.09 6.05
N ALA A 26 -10.42 -2.09 5.24
CA ALA A 26 -11.07 -3.32 4.78
C ALA A 26 -11.67 -3.12 3.39
N TRP A 27 -11.44 -4.10 2.52
CA TRP A 27 -12.12 -4.17 1.23
C TRP A 27 -13.49 -4.84 1.40
N LEU A 28 -14.53 -4.18 0.92
CA LEU A 28 -15.93 -4.62 1.00
C LEU A 28 -16.46 -4.87 -0.42
N PRO A 29 -16.31 -6.10 -0.96
CA PRO A 29 -16.59 -6.35 -2.37
C PRO A 29 -18.03 -6.09 -2.77
N HIS A 30 -19.00 -6.44 -1.92
CA HIS A 30 -20.41 -6.24 -2.24
C HIS A 30 -20.80 -4.76 -2.37
N GLN A 31 -20.06 -3.89 -1.71
CA GLN A 31 -20.31 -2.45 -1.72
C GLN A 31 -19.36 -1.70 -2.65
N ARG A 32 -18.41 -2.40 -3.24
CA ARG A 32 -17.30 -1.81 -4.00
C ARG A 32 -16.67 -0.66 -3.24
N ALA A 33 -16.38 -0.90 -1.98
CA ALA A 33 -15.91 0.12 -1.06
C ALA A 33 -14.69 -0.34 -0.27
N VAL A 34 -13.83 0.62 0.07
CA VAL A 34 -12.77 0.45 1.05
C VAL A 34 -13.14 1.29 2.26
N SER A 35 -13.21 0.67 3.43
CA SER A 35 -13.49 1.37 4.68
C SER A 35 -12.17 1.58 5.43
N MET A 36 -11.90 2.84 5.80
CA MET A 36 -10.68 3.25 6.49
C MET A 36 -10.96 3.57 7.95
N ARG A 37 -10.09 3.14 8.86
CA ARG A 37 -10.24 3.49 10.28
C ARG A 37 -9.81 4.93 10.54
N ILE A 38 -10.66 5.66 11.24
CA ILE A 38 -10.37 7.03 11.69
C ILE A 38 -9.23 6.99 12.71
N GLY A 39 -8.31 7.95 12.64
CA GLY A 39 -7.24 8.13 13.62
C GLY A 39 -5.94 7.38 13.33
N VAL A 40 -5.84 6.69 12.20
CA VAL A 40 -4.59 6.06 11.76
C VAL A 40 -3.67 7.15 11.18
N ASP A 41 -2.36 7.06 11.46
CA ASP A 41 -1.39 8.02 10.93
C ASP A 41 -1.38 8.01 9.40
N ASP A 42 -0.96 9.12 8.80
CA ASP A 42 -1.06 9.33 7.35
C ASP A 42 -0.34 8.27 6.54
N VAL A 43 0.88 7.91 6.92
CA VAL A 43 1.68 6.91 6.18
C VAL A 43 1.03 5.54 6.26
N SER A 44 0.61 5.12 7.46
CA SER A 44 -0.08 3.83 7.64
C SER A 44 -1.42 3.81 6.91
N ALA A 45 -2.16 4.90 6.93
CA ALA A 45 -3.43 5.00 6.21
C ALA A 45 -3.23 4.91 4.70
N LEU A 46 -2.23 5.60 4.16
CA LEU A 46 -1.90 5.55 2.73
C LEU A 46 -1.57 4.13 2.30
N CYS A 47 -0.68 3.46 3.03
CA CYS A 47 -0.27 2.09 2.70
C CYS A 47 -1.41 1.08 2.88
N ALA A 48 -2.26 1.28 3.89
CA ALA A 48 -3.43 0.43 4.11
C ALA A 48 -4.44 0.58 2.96
N LEU A 49 -4.70 1.81 2.51
CA LEU A 49 -5.59 2.04 1.37
C LEU A 49 -5.04 1.38 0.10
N ALA A 50 -3.75 1.54 -0.16
CA ALA A 50 -3.11 0.93 -1.33
C ALA A 50 -3.23 -0.60 -1.30
N HIS A 51 -3.06 -1.21 -0.13
CA HIS A 51 -3.21 -2.66 0.06
C HIS A 51 -4.65 -3.11 -0.26
N GLU A 52 -5.66 -2.40 0.29
CA GLU A 52 -7.06 -2.74 0.04
C GLU A 52 -7.45 -2.50 -1.43
N LEU A 53 -6.86 -1.51 -2.08
CA LEU A 53 -7.03 -1.32 -3.52
C LEU A 53 -6.45 -2.50 -4.32
N GLY A 54 -5.44 -3.15 -3.80
CA GLY A 54 -4.94 -4.41 -4.37
C GLY A 54 -6.00 -5.50 -4.33
N HIS A 55 -6.65 -5.69 -3.19
CA HIS A 55 -7.76 -6.64 -3.08
C HIS A 55 -8.91 -6.28 -4.04
N ALA A 56 -9.23 -4.99 -4.14
CA ALA A 56 -10.27 -4.49 -5.05
C ALA A 56 -9.92 -4.76 -6.52
N HIS A 57 -8.66 -4.50 -6.89
CA HIS A 57 -8.18 -4.71 -8.26
C HIS A 57 -8.36 -6.16 -8.70
N TYR A 58 -8.06 -7.11 -7.82
CA TYR A 58 -8.20 -8.53 -8.10
C TYR A 58 -9.58 -9.09 -7.73
N ASN A 59 -10.47 -8.23 -7.24
CA ASN A 59 -11.81 -8.61 -6.77
C ASN A 59 -11.76 -9.77 -5.78
N ASP A 60 -10.88 -9.68 -4.81
CA ASP A 60 -10.68 -10.74 -3.82
C ASP A 60 -11.93 -10.86 -2.93
N PRO A 61 -12.26 -12.09 -2.49
CA PRO A 61 -13.34 -12.28 -1.53
C PRO A 61 -12.96 -11.73 -0.15
N PRO A 62 -13.95 -11.49 0.74
CA PRO A 62 -13.66 -11.11 2.12
C PRO A 62 -12.81 -12.18 2.82
N GLY A 63 -12.02 -11.74 3.80
CA GLY A 63 -11.20 -12.63 4.61
C GLY A 63 -9.71 -12.49 4.31
N HIS A 64 -8.91 -13.19 5.13
CA HIS A 64 -7.46 -13.10 5.07
C HIS A 64 -6.86 -14.40 4.54
N HIS A 65 -6.63 -14.45 3.24
CA HIS A 65 -5.97 -15.57 2.58
C HIS A 65 -4.54 -15.15 2.23
N GLY A 66 -3.54 -15.93 2.68
CA GLY A 66 -2.13 -15.57 2.57
C GLY A 66 -1.69 -15.16 1.18
N ALA A 67 -2.11 -15.91 0.14
CA ALA A 67 -1.76 -15.60 -1.24
C ALA A 67 -2.37 -14.26 -1.70
N HIS A 68 -3.61 -13.97 -1.31
CA HIS A 68 -4.28 -12.72 -1.63
C HIS A 68 -3.61 -11.55 -0.89
N GLU A 69 -3.24 -11.74 0.36
CA GLU A 69 -2.55 -10.73 1.16
C GLU A 69 -1.19 -10.37 0.55
N GLN A 70 -0.41 -11.37 0.16
CA GLN A 70 0.88 -11.14 -0.48
C GLN A 70 0.72 -10.39 -1.81
N ARG A 71 -0.27 -10.75 -2.61
CA ARG A 71 -0.54 -10.11 -3.89
C ARG A 71 -0.97 -8.66 -3.70
N ALA A 72 -1.82 -8.40 -2.70
CA ALA A 72 -2.23 -7.04 -2.36
C ALA A 72 -1.04 -6.19 -1.88
N ASP A 73 -0.15 -6.78 -1.09
CA ASP A 73 1.09 -6.11 -0.66
C ASP A 73 1.95 -5.71 -1.86
N ARG A 74 2.14 -6.63 -2.81
CA ARG A 74 2.93 -6.33 -4.02
C ARG A 74 2.27 -5.26 -4.87
N PHE A 75 0.94 -5.29 -4.98
CA PHE A 75 0.18 -4.24 -5.67
C PHE A 75 0.43 -2.88 -5.01
N ALA A 76 0.32 -2.81 -3.69
CA ALA A 76 0.55 -1.58 -2.94
C ALA A 76 1.98 -1.05 -3.13
N ALA A 77 2.98 -1.93 -3.09
CA ALA A 77 4.37 -1.55 -3.30
C ALA A 77 4.59 -0.96 -4.68
N ARG A 78 4.05 -1.59 -5.72
CA ARG A 78 4.15 -1.05 -7.09
C ARG A 78 3.43 0.27 -7.25
N LEU A 79 2.32 0.45 -6.57
CA LEU A 79 1.52 1.66 -6.66
C LEU A 79 2.21 2.86 -6.01
N LEU A 80 2.85 2.64 -4.86
CA LEU A 80 3.36 3.73 -4.02
C LEU A 80 4.85 3.98 -4.15
N ILE A 81 5.64 3.01 -4.62
CA ILE A 81 7.09 3.14 -4.70
C ILE A 81 7.53 3.28 -6.15
N SER A 82 8.18 4.39 -6.46
CA SER A 82 8.82 4.62 -7.76
C SER A 82 10.17 3.91 -7.76
N PRO A 83 10.48 3.08 -8.79
CA PRO A 83 11.80 2.45 -8.90
C PRO A 83 12.95 3.44 -8.91
N VAL A 84 12.77 4.57 -9.60
CA VAL A 84 13.81 5.62 -9.68
C VAL A 84 14.02 6.27 -8.33
N GLU A 85 12.95 6.67 -7.66
CA GLU A 85 13.03 7.28 -6.33
C GLU A 85 13.63 6.33 -5.31
N TYR A 86 13.26 5.05 -5.36
CA TYR A 86 13.83 4.05 -4.48
C TYR A 86 15.34 3.91 -4.70
N ALA A 87 15.77 3.80 -5.96
CA ALA A 87 17.19 3.67 -6.28
C ALA A 87 17.98 4.89 -5.81
N MET A 88 17.44 6.09 -5.98
CA MET A 88 18.08 7.33 -5.52
C MET A 88 18.18 7.36 -3.99
N ALA A 89 17.12 6.97 -3.30
CA ALA A 89 17.12 6.94 -1.84
C ALA A 89 18.11 5.90 -1.30
N GLU A 90 18.15 4.72 -1.88
CA GLU A 90 19.09 3.67 -1.48
C GLU A 90 20.54 4.10 -1.71
N HIS A 91 20.81 4.78 -2.81
CA HIS A 91 22.14 5.33 -3.09
C HIS A 91 22.54 6.38 -2.05
N ALA A 92 21.61 7.25 -1.66
CA ALA A 92 21.88 8.34 -0.73
C ALA A 92 21.99 7.87 0.73
N TYR A 93 21.15 6.92 1.14
CA TYR A 93 20.99 6.54 2.55
C TYR A 93 21.37 5.10 2.87
N GLY A 94 21.74 4.32 1.87
CA GLY A 94 22.05 2.91 2.02
C GLY A 94 20.81 2.00 2.11
N PRO A 95 21.05 0.67 2.17
CA PRO A 95 19.95 -0.32 2.16
C PRO A 95 19.34 -0.51 3.57
N HIS A 96 18.87 0.56 4.17
CA HIS A 96 18.32 0.57 5.53
C HIS A 96 16.80 0.75 5.46
N PRO A 97 15.98 -0.32 5.65
CA PRO A 97 14.54 -0.26 5.40
C PRO A 97 13.81 0.85 6.15
N ALA A 98 14.12 1.06 7.42
CA ALA A 98 13.45 2.10 8.21
C ALA A 98 13.76 3.51 7.67
N ARG A 99 15.01 3.76 7.27
CA ARG A 99 15.39 5.05 6.70
C ARG A 99 14.73 5.25 5.33
N LEU A 100 14.72 4.22 4.49
CA LEU A 100 14.10 4.29 3.18
C LEU A 100 12.60 4.53 3.30
N ALA A 101 11.95 3.86 4.27
CA ALA A 101 10.53 4.08 4.54
C ALA A 101 10.24 5.53 4.88
N HIS A 102 11.05 6.11 5.77
CA HIS A 102 10.91 7.52 6.16
C HIS A 102 11.08 8.45 4.96
N GLU A 103 12.12 8.25 4.17
CA GLU A 103 12.42 9.11 3.02
C GLU A 103 11.36 8.99 1.91
N LEU A 104 10.83 7.80 1.69
CA LEU A 104 9.85 7.56 0.63
C LEU A 104 8.39 7.72 1.07
N GLY A 105 8.16 7.96 2.35
CA GLY A 105 6.82 8.19 2.87
C GLY A 105 5.93 6.96 2.85
N VAL A 106 6.51 5.79 3.06
CA VAL A 106 5.79 4.51 3.14
C VAL A 106 6.18 3.77 4.40
N THR A 107 5.50 2.66 4.70
CA THR A 107 5.83 1.83 5.85
C THR A 107 7.10 1.00 5.59
N THR A 108 7.79 0.64 6.68
CA THR A 108 8.93 -0.28 6.60
C THR A 108 8.50 -1.63 6.01
N HIS A 109 7.29 -2.10 6.36
CA HIS A 109 6.75 -3.32 5.78
C HIS A 109 6.72 -3.24 4.24
N LEU A 110 6.26 -2.11 3.69
CA LEU A 110 6.16 -1.95 2.25
C LEU A 110 7.53 -1.91 1.57
N ILE A 111 8.51 -1.30 2.23
CA ILE A 111 9.91 -1.36 1.75
C ILE A 111 10.39 -2.81 1.67
N ASN A 112 10.11 -3.61 2.70
CA ASN A 112 10.52 -5.02 2.71
C ASN A 112 9.81 -5.82 1.62
N VAL A 113 8.55 -5.55 1.36
CA VAL A 113 7.80 -6.15 0.24
C VAL A 113 8.47 -5.79 -1.09
N TRP A 114 8.76 -4.52 -1.29
CA TRP A 114 9.43 -4.04 -2.51
C TRP A 114 10.76 -4.74 -2.73
N ARG A 115 11.61 -4.83 -1.70
CA ARG A 115 12.93 -5.46 -1.80
C ARG A 115 12.83 -6.94 -2.12
N ALA A 116 11.83 -7.63 -1.59
CA ALA A 116 11.61 -9.05 -1.90
C ALA A 116 11.14 -9.27 -3.34
N MET A 117 10.40 -8.31 -3.91
CA MET A 117 9.89 -8.38 -5.28
C MET A 117 10.94 -8.06 -6.33
N THR A 118 11.94 -7.26 -5.97
CA THR A 118 12.83 -6.63 -6.94
C THR A 118 14.29 -6.92 -6.68
N PRO A 119 14.69 -8.20 -6.41
CA PRO A 119 16.09 -8.51 -6.15
C PRO A 119 17.00 -8.18 -7.34
N ILE A 120 16.47 -8.23 -8.56
CA ILE A 120 17.21 -7.92 -9.79
C ILE A 120 17.60 -6.44 -9.85
N HIS A 121 16.82 -5.57 -9.27
CA HIS A 121 17.13 -4.13 -9.26
C HIS A 121 18.39 -3.80 -8.47
N ALA A 122 18.73 -4.63 -7.51
CA ALA A 122 19.95 -4.45 -6.73
C ALA A 122 21.23 -4.69 -7.54
N THR A 123 21.11 -5.37 -8.69
CA THR A 123 22.26 -5.72 -9.52
C THR A 123 22.48 -4.76 -10.69
N ILE A 124 21.57 -3.85 -10.89
CA ILE A 124 21.69 -2.84 -11.94
C ILE A 124 22.36 -1.59 -11.38
#